data_1adff9f114faed0095749086f9db2a0d
#
_entry.id   1adff9f114faed0095749086f9db2a0d
#
_cell.length_a   1.000
_cell.length_b   1.000
_cell.length_c   1.000
_cell.angle_alpha   90.00
_cell.angle_beta   90.00
_cell.angle_gamma   90.00
#
_symmetry.space_group_name_H-M   'P 1'
#
loop_
_entity.id
_entity.type
_entity.pdbx_description
1 polymer ?
#
loop_
_entity_poly.entity_id
_entity_poly.type
_entity_poly.pdbx_seq_one_letter_code
_entity_poly.pdbx_strand_id
1 'polypeptide(L)' 'MNIQNEHELAVTREKLRLLEDRVVALAGETDGDAHVRELTLRSLKSMINQLREEIARKGARAGVQSGS' A
#
# COMPACT_ATOMS: atom_id res chain seq x y z
N MET A 1 -16.75 18.99 3.76
CA MET A 1 -15.63 18.29 3.12
C MET A 1 -14.46 18.19 4.08
N ASN A 2 -13.83 17.04 4.11
CA ASN A 2 -12.74 16.80 5.05
C ASN A 2 -11.39 16.78 4.33
N ILE A 3 -10.70 17.91 4.40
CA ILE A 3 -9.41 18.07 3.73
C ILE A 3 -8.37 17.12 4.32
N GLN A 4 -8.45 16.85 5.60
CA GLN A 4 -7.53 15.93 6.25
C GLN A 4 -7.65 14.52 5.69
N ASN A 5 -8.88 14.06 5.42
CA ASN A 5 -9.09 12.75 4.85
C ASN A 5 -8.49 12.63 3.46
N GLU A 6 -8.64 13.66 2.65
CA GLU A 6 -8.06 13.66 1.31
C GLU A 6 -6.54 13.65 1.38
N HIS A 7 -5.98 14.42 2.29
CA HIS A 7 -4.55 14.45 2.47
C HIS A 7 -4.02 13.10 2.96
N GLU A 8 -4.71 12.50 3.91
CA GLU A 8 -4.31 11.20 4.44
C GLU A 8 -4.38 10.12 3.37
N LEU A 9 -5.42 10.15 2.54
CA LEU A 9 -5.52 9.21 1.43
C LEU A 9 -4.38 9.38 0.44
N ALA A 10 -4.03 10.62 0.13
CA ALA A 10 -2.93 10.90 -0.79
C ALA A 10 -1.62 10.37 -0.24
N VAL A 11 -1.36 10.59 1.05
CA VAL A 11 -0.16 10.10 1.71
C VAL A 11 -0.13 8.57 1.71
N THR A 12 -1.26 7.95 2.00
CA THR A 12 -1.34 6.49 2.03
C THR A 12 -1.10 5.90 0.65
N ARG A 13 -1.68 6.52 -0.38
CA ARG A 13 -1.46 6.06 -1.75
C ARG A 13 0.00 6.21 -2.17
N GLU A 14 0.64 7.29 -1.74
CA GLU A 14 2.05 7.48 -2.04
C GLU A 14 2.90 6.41 -1.37
N LYS A 15 2.61 6.10 -0.12
CA LYS A 15 3.30 5.03 0.58
C LYS A 15 3.10 3.69 -0.13
N LEU A 16 1.89 3.43 -0.58
CA LEU A 16 1.59 2.21 -1.31
C LEU A 16 2.42 2.12 -2.58
N ARG A 17 2.49 3.21 -3.32
CA ARG A 17 3.27 3.25 -4.56
C ARG A 17 4.74 2.97 -4.29
N LEU A 18 5.30 3.58 -3.25
CA LEU A 18 6.69 3.37 -2.89
C LEU A 18 6.96 1.92 -2.52
N LEU A 19 6.03 1.31 -1.79
CA LEU A 19 6.17 -0.10 -1.44
C LEU A 19 6.08 -1.00 -2.67
N GLU A 20 5.17 -0.69 -3.58
CA GLU A 20 5.04 -1.46 -4.81
C GLU A 20 6.29 -1.34 -5.67
N ASP A 21 6.87 -0.14 -5.73
CA ASP A 21 8.13 0.06 -6.45
C ASP A 21 9.23 -0.78 -5.83
N ARG A 22 9.26 -0.87 -4.52
CA ARG A 22 10.24 -1.68 -3.82
C ARG A 22 10.09 -3.15 -4.14
N VAL A 23 8.84 -3.62 -4.19
CA VAL A 23 8.58 -5.02 -4.53
C VAL A 23 9.10 -5.32 -5.93
N VAL A 24 8.82 -4.43 -6.88
CA VAL A 24 9.28 -4.62 -8.26
C VAL A 24 10.80 -4.64 -8.32
N ALA A 25 11.45 -3.71 -7.64
CA ALA A 25 12.91 -3.64 -7.62
C ALA A 25 13.51 -4.89 -7.01
N LEU A 26 12.96 -5.34 -5.89
CA LEU A 26 13.47 -6.50 -5.19
C LEU A 26 13.24 -7.78 -5.97
N ALA A 27 12.08 -7.88 -6.61
CA ALA A 27 11.75 -9.06 -7.41
C ALA A 27 12.67 -9.19 -8.62
N GLY A 28 13.21 -8.08 -9.11
CA GLY A 28 14.14 -8.09 -10.22
C GLY A 28 15.58 -8.36 -9.83
N GLU A 29 15.89 -8.36 -8.53
CA GLU A 29 17.24 -8.64 -8.08
C GLU A 29 17.55 -10.11 -8.15
N THR A 30 18.75 -10.41 -8.66
CA THR A 30 19.23 -11.79 -8.75
C THR A 30 20.37 -12.05 -7.77
N ASP A 31 20.92 -10.99 -7.18
CA ASP A 31 22.02 -11.10 -6.22
C ASP A 31 21.48 -11.26 -4.82
N GLY A 32 22.29 -11.90 -3.98
CA GLY A 32 21.98 -12.05 -2.58
C GLY A 32 21.20 -13.32 -2.26
N ASP A 33 20.82 -13.45 -1.02
CA ASP A 33 20.14 -14.64 -0.51
C ASP A 33 18.68 -14.62 -0.95
N ALA A 34 18.31 -15.62 -1.73
CA ALA A 34 16.93 -15.75 -2.23
C ALA A 34 15.93 -15.88 -1.08
N HIS A 35 16.33 -16.56 -0.01
CA HIS A 35 15.45 -16.76 1.13
C HIS A 35 15.15 -15.44 1.83
N VAL A 36 16.19 -14.63 2.03
CA VAL A 36 16.01 -13.30 2.65
C VAL A 36 15.14 -12.42 1.77
N ARG A 37 15.38 -12.46 0.47
CA ARG A 37 14.59 -11.68 -0.48
C ARG A 37 13.12 -12.10 -0.43
N GLU A 38 12.85 -13.39 -0.34
CA GLU A 38 11.49 -13.90 -0.27
C GLU A 38 10.78 -13.45 0.99
N LEU A 39 11.48 -13.48 2.13
CA LEU A 39 10.90 -13.00 3.39
C LEU A 39 10.60 -11.50 3.32
N THR A 40 11.51 -10.74 2.73
CA THR A 40 11.31 -9.31 2.59
C THR A 40 10.13 -9.02 1.67
N LEU A 41 10.01 -9.75 0.56
CA LEU A 41 8.88 -9.59 -0.34
C LEU A 41 7.56 -9.90 0.35
N ARG A 42 7.54 -10.95 1.16
CA ARG A 42 6.34 -11.31 1.90
C ARG A 42 5.94 -10.20 2.86
N SER A 43 6.91 -9.63 3.55
CA SER A 43 6.67 -8.54 4.47
C SER A 43 6.14 -7.30 3.75
N LEU A 44 6.75 -6.96 2.62
CA LEU A 44 6.31 -5.83 1.81
C LEU A 44 4.89 -6.04 1.30
N LYS A 45 4.57 -7.23 0.82
CA LYS A 45 3.23 -7.53 0.33
C LYS A 45 2.19 -7.43 1.44
N SER A 46 2.56 -7.85 2.65
CA SER A 46 1.67 -7.73 3.79
C SER A 46 1.36 -6.25 4.08
N MET A 47 2.39 -5.41 4.07
CA MET A 47 2.20 -3.97 4.27
C MET A 47 1.35 -3.36 3.16
N ILE A 48 1.58 -3.78 1.92
CA ILE A 48 0.78 -3.31 0.80
C ILE A 48 -0.68 -3.66 0.99
N ASN A 49 -0.96 -4.89 1.40
CA ASN A 49 -2.34 -5.32 1.64
C ASN A 49 -3.00 -4.49 2.73
N GLN A 50 -2.27 -4.20 3.81
CA GLN A 50 -2.80 -3.37 4.88
C GLN A 50 -3.14 -1.97 4.39
N LEU A 51 -2.26 -1.39 3.57
CA LEU A 51 -2.51 -0.06 3.02
C LEU A 51 -3.69 -0.07 2.06
N ARG A 52 -3.81 -1.11 1.25
CA ARG A 52 -4.94 -1.24 0.33
C ARG A 52 -6.26 -1.37 1.09
N GLU A 53 -6.27 -2.13 2.16
CA GLU A 53 -7.44 -2.26 3.00
C GLU A 53 -7.81 -0.93 3.63
N GLU A 54 -6.81 -0.19 4.08
CA GLU A 54 -7.05 1.12 4.66
C GLU A 54 -7.63 2.09 3.65
N ILE A 55 -7.07 2.10 2.45
CA ILE A 55 -7.58 2.95 1.37
C ILE A 55 -9.02 2.57 1.03
N ALA A 56 -9.28 1.28 0.90
CA ALA A 56 -10.63 0.79 0.58
C ALA A 56 -11.62 1.16 1.67
N ARG A 57 -11.20 1.04 2.93
CA ARG A 57 -12.06 1.37 4.04
C ARG A 57 -12.41 2.85 4.07
N LYS A 58 -11.41 3.70 3.86
CA LYS A 58 -11.66 5.15 3.81
C LYS A 58 -12.45 5.54 2.60
N GLY A 59 -12.13 4.95 1.45
CA GLY A 59 -12.88 5.19 0.23
C GLY A 59 -14.32 4.72 0.32
N ALA A 60 -14.52 3.52 0.89
CA ALA A 60 -15.85 2.96 1.07
C ALA A 60 -16.68 3.82 2.01
N ARG A 61 -16.05 4.31 3.08
CA ARG A 61 -16.74 5.17 4.02
C ARG A 61 -17.22 6.44 3.33
N ALA A 62 -16.38 7.04 2.50
CA ALA A 62 -16.76 8.22 1.75
C ALA A 62 -17.88 7.89 0.77
N GLY A 63 -17.80 6.73 0.13
CA GLY A 63 -18.80 6.28 -0.79
C GLY A 63 -20.14 6.00 -0.13
N VAL A 64 -20.09 5.39 1.04
CA VAL A 64 -21.30 5.09 1.79
C VAL A 64 -22.01 6.39 2.19
N GLN A 65 -21.24 7.36 2.63
CA GLN A 65 -21.82 8.65 3.01
C GLN A 65 -22.50 9.32 1.84
N SER A 66 -21.88 9.27 0.69
CA SER A 66 -22.48 9.90 -0.50
C SER A 66 -23.63 9.07 -1.03
N GLY A 67 -23.64 7.78 -0.77
CA GLY A 67 -24.68 6.88 -1.26
C GLY A 67 -25.91 6.83 -0.39
N SER A 68 -25.79 7.19 0.85
CA SER A 68 -26.93 7.11 1.78
C SER A 68 -27.65 8.44 1.97
#